data_98d5c5c26ce7c4844f18bb1d1120c7f3
#
_entry.id   98d5c5c26ce7c4844f18bb1d1120c7f3
#
_cell.length_a   1.000
_cell.length_b   1.000
_cell.length_c   1.000
_cell.angle_alpha   90.00
_cell.angle_beta   90.00
_cell.angle_gamma   90.00
#
_symmetry.space_group_name_H-M   'P 1'
#
loop_
_entity.id
_entity.type
_entity.pdbx_description
1 polymer ?
#
loop_
_entity_poly.entity_id
_entity_poly.type
_entity_poly.pdbx_seq_one_letter_code
_entity_poly.pdbx_strand_id
1 'polypeptide(L)'
;MVAALLRTVFAQDGRTECHQLWRLVADQLREKYPKIAALMDGCEDEVLAHMAFPKAHRQQLHSTNPLERLNAEIKRRTEVVGIFPNDPAITRLVGAMLMEQSDEWCLQRRYMQLEAFEAVSDNPQAKLSAVIN
;
A
#
# COMPACT_ATOMS: atom_id res chain seq x y z
N MET A 1 -24.40 2.03 -5.00
CA MET A 1 -24.65 2.77 -3.75
C MET A 1 -23.48 2.65 -2.78
N VAL A 2 -23.12 1.48 -2.24
CA VAL A 2 -22.00 1.29 -1.29
C VAL A 2 -20.68 1.83 -1.83
N ALA A 3 -20.28 1.47 -3.06
CA ALA A 3 -19.06 1.95 -3.67
C ALA A 3 -18.98 3.48 -3.83
N ALA A 4 -20.10 4.15 -4.04
CA ALA A 4 -20.15 5.60 -4.11
C ALA A 4 -19.90 6.24 -2.74
N LEU A 5 -20.49 5.68 -1.68
CA LEU A 5 -20.26 6.12 -0.30
C LEU A 5 -18.80 5.92 0.12
N LEU A 6 -18.19 4.77 -0.20
CA LEU A 6 -16.77 4.53 0.09
C LEU A 6 -15.85 5.49 -0.67
N ARG A 7 -16.17 5.84 -1.92
CA ARG A 7 -15.39 6.84 -2.67
C ARG A 7 -15.39 8.21 -1.99
N THR A 8 -16.47 8.62 -1.36
CA THR A 8 -16.50 9.90 -0.62
C THR A 8 -15.59 9.88 0.60
N VAL A 9 -15.45 8.73 1.26
CA VAL A 9 -14.52 8.54 2.38
C VAL A 9 -13.08 8.73 1.93
N PHE A 10 -12.68 8.04 0.86
CA PHE A 10 -11.31 8.13 0.34
C PHE A 10 -10.98 9.45 -0.37
N ALA A 11 -11.98 10.26 -0.67
CA ALA A 11 -11.79 11.60 -1.22
C ALA A 11 -11.40 12.65 -0.15
N GLN A 12 -11.47 12.30 1.14
CA GLN A 12 -11.09 13.21 2.21
C GLN A 12 -9.58 13.40 2.29
N ASP A 13 -9.14 14.63 2.51
CA ASP A 13 -7.71 14.96 2.64
C ASP A 13 -7.19 14.73 4.07
N GLY A 14 -8.02 14.95 5.09
CA GLY A 14 -7.68 14.79 6.48
C GLY A 14 -7.92 13.37 7.01
N ARG A 15 -7.01 12.90 7.88
CA ARG A 15 -7.15 11.59 8.54
C ARG A 15 -8.40 11.55 9.43
N THR A 16 -8.60 12.58 10.22
CA THR A 16 -9.71 12.66 11.18
C THR A 16 -11.06 12.67 10.48
N GLU A 17 -11.19 13.47 9.43
CA GLU A 17 -12.40 13.57 8.60
C GLU A 17 -12.68 12.23 7.90
N CYS A 18 -11.64 11.55 7.43
CA CYS A 18 -11.77 10.25 6.80
C CYS A 18 -12.33 9.20 7.78
N HIS A 19 -11.80 9.12 9.00
CA HIS A 19 -12.29 8.23 10.05
C HIS A 19 -13.73 8.54 10.47
N GLN A 20 -14.07 9.82 10.62
CA GLN A 20 -15.42 10.25 10.97
C GLN A 20 -16.42 9.84 9.87
N LEU A 21 -16.07 10.10 8.61
CA LEU A 21 -16.94 9.76 7.49
C LEU A 21 -17.05 8.24 7.29
N TRP A 22 -15.97 7.49 7.54
CA TRP A 22 -16.00 6.02 7.53
C TRP A 22 -17.04 5.46 8.49
N ARG A 23 -17.04 5.93 9.75
CA ARG A 23 -17.99 5.51 10.77
C ARG A 23 -19.42 5.91 10.43
N LEU A 24 -19.62 7.13 9.90
CA LEU A 24 -20.93 7.58 9.41
C LEU A 24 -21.48 6.68 8.30
N VAL A 25 -20.63 6.31 7.35
CA VAL A 25 -21.02 5.39 6.26
C VAL A 25 -21.32 4.00 6.80
N ALA A 26 -20.53 3.48 7.74
CA ALA A 26 -20.79 2.20 8.39
C ALA A 26 -22.16 2.20 9.10
N ASP A 27 -22.50 3.26 9.82
CA ASP A 27 -23.78 3.41 10.51
C ASP A 27 -24.95 3.49 9.53
N GLN A 28 -24.83 4.23 8.42
CA GLN A 28 -25.86 4.28 7.37
C GLN A 28 -26.10 2.91 6.70
N LEU A 29 -25.05 2.11 6.60
CA LEU A 29 -25.16 0.76 6.01
C LEU A 29 -25.69 -0.27 7.00
N ARG A 30 -25.64 -0.01 8.30
CA ARG A 30 -25.99 -0.96 9.37
C ARG A 30 -27.41 -1.49 9.27
N GLU A 31 -28.36 -0.64 8.90
CA GLU A 31 -29.76 -1.05 8.76
C GLU A 31 -30.01 -2.02 7.59
N LYS A 32 -29.37 -1.75 6.44
CA LYS A 32 -29.61 -2.53 5.20
C LYS A 32 -28.59 -3.66 5.02
N TYR A 33 -27.36 -3.46 5.48
CA TYR A 33 -26.22 -4.35 5.24
C TYR A 33 -25.39 -4.56 6.52
N PRO A 34 -25.94 -5.19 7.56
CA PRO A 34 -25.28 -5.31 8.87
C PRO A 34 -23.93 -6.04 8.79
N LYS A 35 -23.78 -7.01 7.89
CA LYS A 35 -22.51 -7.73 7.68
C LYS A 35 -21.42 -6.83 7.10
N ILE A 36 -21.78 -5.90 6.20
CA ILE A 36 -20.83 -4.94 5.62
C ILE A 36 -20.42 -3.91 6.69
N ALA A 37 -21.36 -3.42 7.47
CA ALA A 37 -21.05 -2.49 8.56
C ALA A 37 -20.10 -3.11 9.59
N ALA A 38 -20.35 -4.35 10.02
CA ALA A 38 -19.47 -5.08 10.93
C ALA A 38 -18.06 -5.30 10.33
N LEU A 39 -17.96 -5.59 9.05
CA LEU A 39 -16.67 -5.68 8.35
C LEU A 39 -15.95 -4.32 8.34
N MET A 40 -16.65 -3.23 8.05
CA MET A 40 -16.10 -1.88 8.05
C MET A 40 -15.59 -1.48 9.45
N ASP A 41 -16.33 -1.79 10.50
CA ASP A 41 -15.92 -1.54 11.88
C ASP A 41 -14.61 -2.30 12.24
N GLY A 42 -14.48 -3.54 11.76
CA GLY A 42 -13.32 -4.38 12.04
C GLY A 42 -12.06 -4.04 11.24
N CYS A 43 -12.19 -3.41 10.07
CA CYS A 43 -11.06 -3.13 9.18
C CYS A 43 -10.71 -1.63 9.07
N GLU A 44 -11.32 -0.75 9.88
CA GLU A 44 -11.15 0.71 9.82
C GLU A 44 -9.65 1.10 9.85
N ASP A 45 -8.94 0.63 10.86
CA ASP A 45 -7.53 1.01 11.07
C ASP A 45 -6.60 0.49 9.97
N GLU A 46 -6.84 -0.71 9.48
CA GLU A 46 -6.04 -1.31 8.40
C GLU A 46 -6.27 -0.61 7.06
N VAL A 47 -7.52 -0.39 6.71
CA VAL A 47 -7.90 0.24 5.42
C VAL A 47 -7.46 1.71 5.37
N LEU A 48 -7.56 2.42 6.49
CA LEU A 48 -7.22 3.85 6.58
C LEU A 48 -5.77 4.10 7.02
N ALA A 49 -4.94 3.06 7.22
CA ALA A 49 -3.54 3.19 7.63
C ALA A 49 -2.74 4.14 6.73
N HIS A 50 -2.96 4.08 5.40
CA HIS A 50 -2.27 4.94 4.43
C HIS A 50 -2.59 6.44 4.61
N MET A 51 -3.68 6.79 5.29
CA MET A 51 -4.04 8.19 5.57
C MET A 51 -3.09 8.87 6.57
N ALA A 52 -2.26 8.11 7.29
CA ALA A 52 -1.21 8.67 8.16
C ALA A 52 -0.04 9.27 7.37
N PHE A 53 0.08 8.95 6.08
CA PHE A 53 1.17 9.40 5.21
C PHE A 53 0.80 10.65 4.41
N PRO A 54 1.79 11.42 3.92
CA PRO A 54 1.57 12.56 3.04
C PRO A 54 0.75 12.19 1.80
N LYS A 55 -0.12 13.09 1.34
CA LYS A 55 -1.02 12.88 0.21
C LYS A 55 -0.30 12.39 -1.05
N ALA A 56 0.91 12.88 -1.30
CA ALA A 56 1.74 12.48 -2.43
C ALA A 56 2.10 10.98 -2.44
N HIS A 57 2.13 10.34 -1.28
CA HIS A 57 2.46 8.92 -1.14
C HIS A 57 1.26 8.00 -1.02
N ARG A 58 0.09 8.52 -0.64
CA ARG A 58 -1.12 7.71 -0.38
C ARG A 58 -1.52 6.87 -1.58
N GLN A 59 -1.35 7.42 -2.79
CA GLN A 59 -1.72 6.73 -4.02
C GLN A 59 -0.87 5.46 -4.26
N GLN A 60 0.38 5.45 -3.82
CA GLN A 60 1.25 4.27 -3.92
C GLN A 60 1.02 3.29 -2.76
N LEU A 61 0.66 3.80 -1.57
CA LEU A 61 0.53 2.99 -0.35
C LEU A 61 -0.80 2.27 -0.21
N HIS A 62 -1.87 2.76 -0.86
CA HIS A 62 -3.20 2.17 -0.74
C HIS A 62 -3.39 0.89 -1.57
N SER A 63 -2.42 0.52 -2.39
CA SER A 63 -2.52 -0.62 -3.30
C SER A 63 -1.24 -1.44 -3.33
N THR A 64 -1.37 -2.76 -3.31
CA THR A 64 -0.29 -3.74 -3.48
C THR A 64 0.02 -4.07 -4.94
N ASN A 65 -0.70 -3.47 -5.90
CA ASN A 65 -0.54 -3.74 -7.33
C ASN A 65 0.91 -3.71 -7.85
N PRO A 66 1.78 -2.77 -7.43
CA PRO A 66 3.17 -2.77 -7.87
C PRO A 66 3.93 -4.02 -7.43
N LEU A 67 3.69 -4.49 -6.19
CA LEU A 67 4.29 -5.70 -5.65
C LEU A 67 3.72 -6.96 -6.32
N GLU A 68 2.42 -6.99 -6.58
CA GLU A 68 1.78 -8.10 -7.29
C GLU A 68 2.32 -8.24 -8.71
N ARG A 69 2.51 -7.13 -9.43
CA ARG A 69 3.14 -7.13 -10.75
C ARG A 69 4.58 -7.64 -10.70
N LEU A 70 5.37 -7.18 -9.73
CA LEU A 70 6.74 -7.64 -9.53
C LEU A 70 6.78 -9.14 -9.24
N ASN A 71 5.95 -9.62 -8.33
CA ASN A 71 5.84 -11.04 -8.00
C ASN A 71 5.41 -11.89 -9.20
N ALA A 72 4.47 -11.40 -10.01
CA ALA A 72 4.05 -12.07 -11.23
C ALA A 72 5.19 -12.17 -12.25
N GLU A 73 6.00 -11.12 -12.40
CA GLU A 73 7.14 -11.12 -13.30
C GLU A 73 8.25 -12.08 -12.82
N ILE A 74 8.56 -12.08 -11.53
CA ILE A 74 9.49 -13.03 -10.92
C ILE A 74 9.02 -14.47 -11.21
N LYS A 75 7.74 -14.75 -10.93
CA LYS A 75 7.16 -16.07 -11.19
C LYS A 75 7.26 -16.46 -12.65
N ARG A 76 6.89 -15.57 -13.56
CA ARG A 76 6.96 -15.82 -15.01
C ARG A 76 8.38 -16.19 -15.47
N ARG A 77 9.39 -15.45 -15.02
CA ARG A 77 10.79 -15.71 -15.43
C ARG A 77 11.36 -16.98 -14.78
N THR A 78 11.01 -17.26 -13.54
CA THR A 78 11.44 -18.48 -12.86
C THR A 78 10.78 -19.73 -13.45
N GLU A 79 9.52 -19.66 -13.87
CA GLU A 79 8.83 -20.76 -14.56
C GLU A 79 9.47 -21.11 -15.92
N VAL A 80 9.98 -20.12 -16.66
CA VAL A 80 10.69 -20.35 -17.94
C VAL A 80 11.99 -21.12 -17.72
N VAL A 81 12.71 -20.86 -16.63
CA VAL A 81 13.94 -21.60 -16.28
C VAL A 81 13.60 -23.04 -15.85
N GLY A 82 12.46 -23.22 -15.16
CA GLY A 82 11.97 -24.52 -14.70
C GLY A 82 12.75 -25.06 -13.51
N ILE A 83 13.90 -25.70 -13.77
CA ILE A 83 14.72 -26.31 -12.71
C ILE A 83 16.00 -25.49 -12.50
N PHE A 84 16.22 -25.08 -11.24
CA PHE A 84 17.45 -24.40 -10.84
C PHE A 84 18.48 -25.40 -10.30
N PRO A 85 19.77 -25.27 -10.66
CA PRO A 85 20.80 -26.19 -10.22
C PRO A 85 21.11 -26.06 -8.71
N ASN A 86 20.89 -24.88 -8.12
CA ASN A 86 21.14 -24.57 -6.70
C ASN A 86 20.47 -23.27 -6.27
N ASP A 87 20.36 -23.05 -4.95
CA ASP A 87 19.78 -21.83 -4.37
C ASP A 87 20.49 -20.54 -4.78
N PRO A 88 21.85 -20.48 -4.87
CA PRO A 88 22.53 -19.28 -5.39
C PRO A 88 22.12 -18.89 -6.80
N ALA A 89 21.71 -19.83 -7.65
CA ALA A 89 21.24 -19.52 -9.00
C ALA A 89 19.88 -18.81 -8.96
N ILE A 90 18.98 -19.24 -8.07
CA ILE A 90 17.69 -18.57 -7.82
C ILE A 90 17.95 -17.14 -7.30
N THR A 91 18.79 -17.01 -6.28
CA THR A 91 19.11 -15.71 -5.67
C THR A 91 19.71 -14.74 -6.68
N ARG A 92 20.59 -15.20 -7.58
CA ARG A 92 21.17 -14.37 -8.65
C ARG A 92 20.12 -13.89 -9.64
N LEU A 93 19.25 -14.79 -10.10
CA LEU A 93 18.20 -14.40 -11.05
C LEU A 93 17.21 -13.40 -10.44
N VAL A 94 16.69 -13.73 -9.26
CA VAL A 94 15.73 -12.85 -8.57
C VAL A 94 16.39 -11.54 -8.18
N GLY A 95 17.63 -11.58 -7.67
CA GLY A 95 18.37 -10.37 -7.31
C GLY A 95 18.62 -9.45 -8.51
N ALA A 96 19.01 -9.99 -9.66
CA ALA A 96 19.18 -9.20 -10.87
C ALA A 96 17.88 -8.55 -11.33
N MET A 97 16.75 -9.25 -11.25
CA MET A 97 15.44 -8.69 -11.58
C MET A 97 15.02 -7.58 -10.63
N LEU A 98 15.27 -7.74 -9.34
CA LEU A 98 14.97 -6.73 -8.34
C LEU A 98 15.83 -5.47 -8.53
N MET A 99 17.10 -5.64 -8.88
CA MET A 99 18.00 -4.52 -9.21
C MET A 99 17.52 -3.77 -10.45
N GLU A 100 17.21 -4.49 -11.54
CA GLU A 100 16.65 -3.91 -12.77
C GLU A 100 15.38 -3.10 -12.49
N GLN A 101 14.45 -3.67 -11.71
CA GLN A 101 13.21 -2.99 -11.35
C GLN A 101 13.45 -1.77 -10.44
N SER A 102 14.42 -1.85 -9.52
CA SER A 102 14.81 -0.72 -8.67
C SER A 102 15.37 0.41 -9.50
N ASP A 103 16.24 0.12 -10.44
CA ASP A 103 16.83 1.12 -11.35
C ASP A 103 15.75 1.77 -12.22
N GLU A 104 14.82 0.98 -12.77
CA GLU A 104 13.69 1.49 -13.53
C GLU A 104 12.81 2.45 -12.69
N TRP A 105 12.49 2.09 -11.47
CA TRP A 105 11.73 2.94 -10.55
C TRP A 105 12.48 4.23 -10.18
N CYS A 106 13.79 4.18 -10.03
CA CYS A 106 14.61 5.36 -9.77
C CYS A 106 14.68 6.32 -10.97
N LEU A 107 14.72 5.78 -12.19
CA LEU A 107 14.85 6.58 -13.41
C LEU A 107 13.53 7.15 -13.92
N GLN A 108 12.47 6.35 -13.93
CA GLN A 108 11.21 6.74 -14.55
C GLN A 108 10.24 7.45 -13.61
N ARG A 109 10.21 7.04 -12.36
CA ARG A 109 9.40 7.64 -11.30
C ARG A 109 10.08 7.35 -9.98
N ARG A 110 10.56 8.38 -9.29
CA ARG A 110 10.83 8.23 -7.87
C ARG A 110 9.55 7.70 -7.22
N TYR A 111 9.57 6.46 -6.78
CA TYR A 111 8.40 5.79 -6.23
C TYR A 111 7.82 6.59 -5.06
N MET A 112 8.69 7.26 -4.31
CA MET A 112 8.33 8.22 -3.28
C MET A 112 9.26 9.44 -3.34
N GLN A 113 8.72 10.64 -3.17
CA GLN A 113 9.50 11.86 -3.11
C GLN A 113 10.18 11.96 -1.75
N LEU A 114 11.51 12.08 -1.74
CA LEU A 114 12.31 12.16 -0.51
C LEU A 114 11.91 13.36 0.35
N GLU A 115 11.55 14.47 -0.27
CA GLU A 115 11.13 15.70 0.39
C GLU A 115 9.86 15.50 1.23
N ALA A 116 8.99 14.59 0.83
CA ALA A 116 7.79 14.27 1.57
C ALA A 116 8.04 13.31 2.75
N PHE A 117 9.21 12.66 2.83
CA PHE A 117 9.60 11.87 3.99
C PHE A 117 10.00 12.72 5.20
N GLU A 118 10.50 13.93 5.00
CA GLU A 118 10.78 14.86 6.09
C GLU A 118 9.51 15.16 6.90
N ALA A 119 8.39 15.37 6.22
CA ALA A 119 7.09 15.57 6.87
C ALA A 119 6.59 14.33 7.64
N VAL A 120 7.06 13.12 7.28
CA VAL A 120 6.74 11.86 8.00
C VAL A 120 7.61 11.72 9.24
N SER A 121 8.88 12.18 9.21
CA SER A 121 9.79 12.08 10.35
C SER A 121 9.33 12.90 11.56
N ASP A 122 8.60 13.99 11.31
CA ASP A 122 8.04 14.83 12.36
C ASP A 122 6.73 14.28 12.95
N ASN A 123 6.15 13.25 12.33
CA ASN A 123 4.97 12.58 12.85
C ASN A 123 5.40 11.46 13.84
N PRO A 124 5.09 11.57 15.15
CA PRO A 124 5.51 10.59 16.15
C PRO A 124 4.98 9.17 15.91
N GLN A 125 3.94 9.00 15.10
CA GLN A 125 3.41 7.69 14.70
C GLN A 125 4.10 7.11 13.45
N ALA A 126 4.77 7.94 12.67
CA ALA A 126 5.53 7.54 11.50
C ALA A 126 7.04 7.41 11.80
N LYS A 127 7.46 7.58 13.03
CA LYS A 127 8.76 7.11 13.49
C LYS A 127 8.72 5.57 13.50
N LEU A 128 8.71 4.97 12.33
CA LEU A 128 9.37 3.71 12.11
C LEU A 128 10.79 3.98 12.64
N SER A 129 11.02 3.56 13.88
CA SER A 129 12.32 3.61 14.50
C SER A 129 13.34 3.27 13.44
N ALA A 130 14.33 4.11 13.33
CA ALA A 130 15.60 3.78 12.72
C ALA A 130 16.16 2.54 13.42
N VAL A 131 15.61 1.38 13.11
CA VAL A 131 16.11 0.07 13.44
C VAL A 131 16.61 -0.51 12.13
N ILE A 132 17.67 0.11 11.63
CA ILE A 132 18.69 -0.59 10.86
C ILE A 132 19.99 0.15 11.21
N ASN A 133 20.53 -0.22 12.32
CA ASN A 133 21.96 -0.27 12.51
C ASN A 133 22.37 -1.72 12.46
#